data_79b7420fb8a3ab6e3c340a8b5c4d9c99
#
_entry.id   79b7420fb8a3ab6e3c340a8b5c4d9c99
#
_cell.length_a   1.000
_cell.length_b   1.000
_cell.length_c   1.000
_cell.angle_alpha   90.00
_cell.angle_beta   90.00
_cell.angle_gamma   90.00
#
_symmetry.space_group_name_H-M   'P 1'
#
loop_
_entity.id
_entity.type
_entity.pdbx_description
1 polymer ?
#
loop_
_entity_poly.entity_id
_entity_poly.type
_entity_poly.pdbx_seq_one_letter_code
_entity_poly.pdbx_strand_id
1 'polypeptide(L)'
;MKHGWLIYNQKDAKENQAYIDWFVKEADLQQLHLKFVYQEDITIGIIHNQNTILLKDQQVDIPTFAVVRTIDPILSYHLEACGVRVFNSANTSELCNHKSKTYQAIHKLDIPMVDTIFAQRLQLTDHPPMHFPFVIKESTGRGGQKVFLISNQQDWHMHQDKRSSTDIVIQSARVQHGKDVRVFVIGQTIIGAVLRENPHDFRANFKLGGTATWYPLQTTEQKLVQKIINHFNFDMVGIDFMLDENGNLLFNEIEDVVGSRTLSYVSEINLLQKYVTHIKMNI
;
A
#
# COMPACT_ATOMS: atom_id res chain seq x y z
N MET A 1 26.63 -11.68 11.42
CA MET A 1 26.04 -11.00 10.23
C MET A 1 24.55 -10.92 10.50
N LYS A 2 23.92 -9.73 10.33
CA LYS A 2 22.47 -9.59 10.55
C LYS A 2 21.74 -10.37 9.46
N HIS A 3 20.83 -11.28 9.85
CA HIS A 3 20.02 -12.05 8.90
C HIS A 3 18.56 -11.63 9.00
N GLY A 4 17.90 -11.60 7.87
CA GLY A 4 16.51 -11.20 7.74
C GLY A 4 15.69 -12.14 6.87
N TRP A 5 14.39 -11.96 6.90
CA TRP A 5 13.44 -12.66 6.05
C TRP A 5 12.77 -11.70 5.06
N LEU A 6 12.67 -12.14 3.81
CA LEU A 6 11.81 -11.53 2.79
C LEU A 6 10.59 -12.43 2.63
N ILE A 7 9.43 -11.95 3.07
CA ILE A 7 8.22 -12.77 3.20
C ILE A 7 7.21 -12.39 2.13
N TYR A 8 6.75 -13.37 1.37
CA TYR A 8 5.64 -13.28 0.41
C TYR A 8 4.71 -14.47 0.57
N ASN A 9 3.41 -14.30 0.28
CA ASN A 9 2.56 -15.46 0.02
C ASN A 9 2.90 -16.10 -1.35
N GLN A 10 2.56 -17.35 -1.54
CA GLN A 10 2.92 -18.11 -2.75
C GLN A 10 2.40 -17.48 -4.04
N LYS A 11 1.17 -16.93 -4.01
CA LYS A 11 0.56 -16.30 -5.18
C LYS A 11 1.34 -15.05 -5.61
N ASP A 12 1.59 -14.13 -4.67
CA ASP A 12 2.30 -12.88 -4.95
C ASP A 12 3.78 -13.14 -5.28
N ALA A 13 4.38 -14.16 -4.67
CA ALA A 13 5.75 -14.58 -4.99
C ALA A 13 5.91 -14.99 -6.45
N LYS A 14 4.99 -15.82 -6.95
CA LYS A 14 4.99 -16.27 -8.35
C LYS A 14 4.93 -15.10 -9.34
N GLU A 15 4.13 -14.06 -9.01
CA GLU A 15 4.01 -12.87 -9.87
C GLU A 15 5.22 -11.93 -9.77
N ASN A 16 6.02 -12.02 -8.70
CA ASN A 16 7.10 -11.09 -8.39
C ASN A 16 8.48 -11.77 -8.28
N GLN A 17 8.67 -12.98 -8.83
CA GLN A 17 9.91 -13.73 -8.68
C GLN A 17 11.16 -12.93 -9.07
N ALA A 18 11.13 -12.23 -10.20
CA ALA A 18 12.27 -11.41 -10.63
C ALA A 18 12.59 -10.25 -9.65
N TYR A 19 11.57 -9.70 -8.98
CA TYR A 19 11.78 -8.68 -7.97
C TYR A 19 12.34 -9.27 -6.68
N ILE A 20 11.94 -10.48 -6.31
CA ILE A 20 12.46 -11.23 -5.16
C ILE A 20 13.95 -11.53 -5.38
N ASP A 21 14.30 -12.06 -6.55
CA ASP A 21 15.70 -12.37 -6.89
C ASP A 21 16.58 -11.11 -6.88
N TRP A 22 16.06 -10.01 -7.43
CA TRP A 22 16.74 -8.72 -7.37
C TRP A 22 16.91 -8.22 -5.94
N PHE A 23 15.89 -8.36 -5.09
CA PHE A 23 15.95 -7.93 -3.68
C PHE A 23 17.02 -8.70 -2.90
N VAL A 24 17.04 -10.03 -3.02
CA VAL A 24 18.04 -10.88 -2.36
C VAL A 24 19.45 -10.50 -2.82
N LYS A 25 19.63 -10.35 -4.15
CA LYS A 25 20.91 -9.93 -4.72
C LYS A 25 21.37 -8.55 -4.22
N GLU A 26 20.45 -7.58 -4.16
CA GLU A 26 20.77 -6.23 -3.68
C GLU A 26 21.12 -6.23 -2.19
N ALA A 27 20.42 -7.07 -1.39
CA ALA A 27 20.73 -7.25 0.02
C ALA A 27 22.16 -7.83 0.21
N ASP A 28 22.52 -8.85 -0.56
CA ASP A 28 23.85 -9.45 -0.50
C ASP A 28 24.95 -8.43 -0.88
N LEU A 29 24.74 -7.62 -1.92
CA LEU A 29 25.66 -6.55 -2.33
C LEU A 29 25.88 -5.54 -1.19
N GLN A 30 24.88 -5.32 -0.34
CA GLN A 30 24.96 -4.44 0.82
C GLN A 30 25.33 -5.18 2.11
N GLN A 31 25.76 -6.45 2.04
CA GLN A 31 26.18 -7.28 3.17
C GLN A 31 25.05 -7.58 4.19
N LEU A 32 23.81 -7.66 3.72
CA LEU A 32 22.67 -8.16 4.45
C LEU A 32 22.34 -9.58 3.98
N HIS A 33 22.25 -10.52 4.89
CA HIS A 33 21.82 -11.88 4.56
C HIS A 33 20.29 -11.95 4.60
N LEU A 34 19.64 -11.94 3.42
CA LEU A 34 18.18 -11.93 3.29
C LEU A 34 17.69 -13.28 2.74
N LYS A 35 17.00 -14.05 3.60
CA LYS A 35 16.39 -15.33 3.21
C LYS A 35 14.97 -15.09 2.70
N PHE A 36 14.66 -15.58 1.50
CA PHE A 36 13.29 -15.63 1.02
C PHE A 36 12.50 -16.73 1.74
N VAL A 37 11.28 -16.42 2.19
CA VAL A 37 10.39 -17.32 2.95
C VAL A 37 8.96 -17.14 2.45
N TYR A 38 8.26 -18.27 2.21
CA TYR A 38 6.82 -18.23 1.98
C TYR A 38 6.07 -17.98 3.29
N GLN A 39 5.06 -17.12 3.26
CA GLN A 39 4.17 -16.89 4.40
C GLN A 39 3.54 -18.20 4.88
N GLU A 40 3.12 -19.05 3.96
CA GLU A 40 2.46 -20.34 4.23
C GLU A 40 3.38 -21.36 4.93
N ASP A 41 4.70 -21.15 4.88
CA ASP A 41 5.68 -21.96 5.61
C ASP A 41 5.87 -21.51 7.07
N ILE A 42 5.29 -20.35 7.46
CA ILE A 42 5.48 -19.76 8.80
C ILE A 42 4.27 -20.10 9.66
N THR A 43 4.51 -20.76 10.78
CA THR A 43 3.54 -20.94 11.86
C THR A 43 3.88 -20.01 13.01
N ILE A 44 2.92 -19.20 13.45
CA ILE A 44 3.06 -18.30 14.59
C ILE A 44 2.07 -18.68 15.69
N GLY A 45 2.41 -18.45 16.94
CA GLY A 45 1.51 -18.74 18.05
C GLY A 45 2.10 -18.40 19.40
N ILE A 46 1.28 -18.61 20.44
CA ILE A 46 1.71 -18.53 21.85
C ILE A 46 1.66 -19.95 22.40
N ILE A 47 2.83 -20.54 22.63
CA ILE A 47 2.98 -21.92 23.12
C ILE A 47 3.68 -21.87 24.49
N HIS A 48 3.10 -22.51 25.47
CA HIS A 48 3.59 -22.44 26.85
C HIS A 48 3.82 -21.00 27.37
N ASN A 49 2.90 -20.11 27.02
CA ASN A 49 2.95 -18.67 27.34
C ASN A 49 4.17 -17.92 26.75
N GLN A 50 4.72 -18.41 25.63
CA GLN A 50 5.83 -17.79 24.91
C GLN A 50 5.48 -17.60 23.45
N ASN A 51 5.80 -16.42 22.91
CA ASN A 51 5.69 -16.18 21.47
C ASN A 51 6.59 -17.16 20.72
N THR A 52 6.01 -17.86 19.76
CA THR A 52 6.68 -18.95 19.04
C THR A 52 6.55 -18.74 17.54
N ILE A 53 7.67 -18.90 16.83
CA ILE A 53 7.71 -18.91 15.36
C ILE A 53 8.32 -20.24 14.93
N LEU A 54 7.63 -20.95 14.05
CA LEU A 54 8.14 -22.14 13.39
C LEU A 54 8.22 -21.89 11.89
N LEU A 55 9.19 -22.49 11.25
CA LEU A 55 9.30 -22.51 9.79
C LEU A 55 9.25 -23.97 9.33
N LYS A 56 8.19 -24.32 8.56
CA LYS A 56 7.90 -25.71 8.17
C LYS A 56 7.83 -26.64 9.38
N ASP A 57 7.10 -26.19 10.41
CA ASP A 57 6.87 -26.90 11.68
C ASP A 57 8.15 -27.18 12.49
N GLN A 58 9.25 -26.51 12.17
CA GLN A 58 10.51 -26.65 12.89
C GLN A 58 10.90 -25.36 13.59
N GLN A 59 11.54 -25.45 14.74
CA GLN A 59 12.15 -24.31 15.41
C GLN A 59 13.26 -23.71 14.53
N VAL A 60 13.33 -22.40 14.48
CA VAL A 60 14.33 -21.67 13.69
C VAL A 60 14.91 -20.52 14.50
N ASP A 61 16.12 -20.11 14.11
CA ASP A 61 16.67 -18.86 14.60
C ASP A 61 15.81 -17.68 14.14
N ILE A 62 15.32 -16.90 15.09
CA ILE A 62 14.48 -15.73 14.83
C ILE A 62 15.31 -14.69 14.08
N PRO A 63 14.83 -14.17 12.93
CA PRO A 63 15.58 -13.18 12.16
C PRO A 63 15.69 -11.85 12.92
N THR A 64 16.75 -11.10 12.67
CA THR A 64 16.92 -9.76 13.23
C THR A 64 15.87 -8.80 12.67
N PHE A 65 15.49 -8.99 11.39
CA PHE A 65 14.52 -8.16 10.70
C PHE A 65 13.70 -8.97 9.69
N ALA A 66 12.55 -8.44 9.30
CA ALA A 66 11.72 -8.99 8.24
C ALA A 66 11.18 -7.91 7.31
N VAL A 67 11.20 -8.18 6.02
CA VAL A 67 10.50 -7.39 5.00
C VAL A 67 9.26 -8.16 4.59
N VAL A 68 8.09 -7.71 5.09
CA VAL A 68 6.82 -8.39 4.85
C VAL A 68 6.17 -7.77 3.61
N ARG A 69 6.05 -8.58 2.54
CA ARG A 69 5.49 -8.17 1.24
C ARG A 69 4.12 -8.79 0.97
N THR A 70 3.45 -9.16 2.04
CA THR A 70 2.07 -9.64 2.05
C THR A 70 1.27 -8.89 3.09
N ILE A 71 -0.06 -8.77 2.91
CA ILE A 71 -0.92 -8.10 3.89
C ILE A 71 -1.35 -9.13 4.94
N ASP A 72 -0.61 -9.18 6.03
CA ASP A 72 -0.91 -10.02 7.19
C ASP A 72 -0.52 -9.28 8.47
N PRO A 73 -1.44 -8.48 9.04
CA PRO A 73 -1.15 -7.75 10.27
C PRO A 73 -0.79 -8.65 11.44
N ILE A 74 -1.43 -9.82 11.56
CA ILE A 74 -1.17 -10.74 12.68
C ILE A 74 0.25 -11.30 12.61
N LEU A 75 0.72 -11.71 11.44
CA LEU A 75 2.11 -12.14 11.24
C LEU A 75 3.08 -11.00 11.62
N SER A 76 2.83 -9.79 11.13
CA SER A 76 3.70 -8.64 11.39
C SER A 76 3.76 -8.30 12.88
N TYR A 77 2.62 -8.23 13.58
CA TYR A 77 2.57 -8.01 15.02
C TYR A 77 3.29 -9.12 15.81
N HIS A 78 3.13 -10.36 15.38
CA HIS A 78 3.76 -11.49 16.06
C HIS A 78 5.28 -11.48 15.88
N LEU A 79 5.77 -11.17 14.69
CA LEU A 79 7.20 -10.98 14.42
C LEU A 79 7.78 -9.87 15.32
N GLU A 80 7.10 -8.71 15.41
CA GLU A 80 7.51 -7.61 16.31
C GLU A 80 7.48 -8.03 17.78
N ALA A 81 6.49 -8.81 18.22
CA ALA A 81 6.39 -9.33 19.57
C ALA A 81 7.53 -10.33 19.91
N CYS A 82 8.13 -10.94 18.89
CA CYS A 82 9.34 -11.78 19.01
C CYS A 82 10.65 -10.98 18.92
N GLY A 83 10.59 -9.64 18.84
CA GLY A 83 11.76 -8.77 18.74
C GLY A 83 12.32 -8.58 17.33
N VAL A 84 11.59 -8.99 16.30
CA VAL A 84 11.97 -8.80 14.88
C VAL A 84 11.64 -7.38 14.45
N ARG A 85 12.57 -6.65 13.83
CA ARG A 85 12.25 -5.36 13.18
C ARG A 85 11.53 -5.59 11.85
N VAL A 86 10.24 -5.26 11.78
CA VAL A 86 9.43 -5.44 10.57
C VAL A 86 9.42 -4.15 9.72
N PHE A 87 9.59 -4.28 8.41
CA PHE A 87 9.61 -3.20 7.40
C PHE A 87 8.45 -3.40 6.39
N ASN A 88 7.39 -2.56 6.33
CA ASN A 88 7.00 -1.52 7.30
C ASN A 88 6.55 -2.16 8.62
N SER A 89 6.50 -1.36 9.72
CA SER A 89 5.97 -1.85 11.00
C SER A 89 4.54 -2.37 10.86
N ALA A 90 4.15 -3.29 11.75
CA ALA A 90 2.80 -3.86 11.76
C ALA A 90 1.70 -2.78 11.82
N ASN A 91 1.87 -1.78 12.69
CA ASN A 91 0.94 -0.64 12.80
C ASN A 91 0.83 0.15 11.49
N THR A 92 1.95 0.44 10.84
CA THR A 92 1.97 1.17 9.56
C THR A 92 1.30 0.36 8.47
N SER A 93 1.64 -0.93 8.36
CA SER A 93 1.03 -1.83 7.37
C SER A 93 -0.48 -1.96 7.58
N GLU A 94 -0.95 -2.21 8.81
CA GLU A 94 -2.38 -2.30 9.11
C GLU A 94 -3.13 -1.01 8.75
N LEU A 95 -2.57 0.14 9.11
CA LEU A 95 -3.18 1.44 8.82
C LEU A 95 -3.28 1.66 7.30
N CYS A 96 -2.17 1.49 6.57
CA CYS A 96 -2.11 1.75 5.12
C CYS A 96 -3.02 0.82 4.31
N ASN A 97 -3.19 -0.43 4.76
CA ASN A 97 -4.05 -1.41 4.08
C ASN A 97 -5.54 -1.32 4.46
N HIS A 98 -5.93 -0.33 5.28
CA HIS A 98 -7.32 -0.10 5.66
C HIS A 98 -7.75 1.33 5.32
N LYS A 99 -8.34 1.53 4.14
CA LYS A 99 -8.69 2.84 3.58
C LYS A 99 -9.42 3.75 4.57
N SER A 100 -10.45 3.25 5.26
CA SER A 100 -11.20 4.09 6.21
C SER A 100 -10.33 4.60 7.36
N LYS A 101 -9.41 3.77 7.90
CA LYS A 101 -8.45 4.19 8.93
C LYS A 101 -7.46 5.22 8.38
N THR A 102 -6.94 4.98 7.17
CA THR A 102 -6.00 5.90 6.51
C THR A 102 -6.64 7.26 6.26
N TYR A 103 -7.87 7.31 5.70
CA TYR A 103 -8.57 8.57 5.48
C TYR A 103 -8.81 9.36 6.77
N GLN A 104 -9.21 8.69 7.86
CA GLN A 104 -9.39 9.33 9.16
C GLN A 104 -8.08 9.90 9.71
N ALA A 105 -6.96 9.21 9.53
CA ALA A 105 -5.65 9.69 9.96
C ALA A 105 -5.18 10.90 9.11
N ILE A 106 -5.34 10.83 7.79
CA ILE A 106 -4.97 11.90 6.85
C ILE A 106 -5.84 13.13 7.02
N HIS A 107 -7.16 12.97 7.28
CA HIS A 107 -8.06 14.09 7.52
C HIS A 107 -7.60 14.98 8.68
N LYS A 108 -7.07 14.38 9.75
CA LYS A 108 -6.54 15.13 10.92
C LYS A 108 -5.34 16.02 10.57
N LEU A 109 -4.74 15.82 9.40
CA LEU A 109 -3.63 16.60 8.88
C LEU A 109 -4.08 17.71 7.92
N ASP A 110 -5.38 17.96 7.76
CA ASP A 110 -5.92 18.92 6.78
C ASP A 110 -5.36 18.70 5.36
N ILE A 111 -5.19 17.43 4.95
CA ILE A 111 -4.77 17.08 3.61
C ILE A 111 -6.01 17.03 2.71
N PRO A 112 -6.03 17.71 1.56
CA PRO A 112 -7.17 17.71 0.65
C PRO A 112 -7.49 16.29 0.17
N MET A 113 -8.77 15.93 0.16
CA MET A 113 -9.31 14.67 -0.36
C MET A 113 -10.73 14.89 -0.89
N VAL A 114 -11.22 13.95 -1.68
CA VAL A 114 -12.62 14.00 -2.15
C VAL A 114 -13.59 13.70 -1.01
N ASP A 115 -14.84 14.17 -1.15
CA ASP A 115 -15.91 13.80 -0.22
C ASP A 115 -15.99 12.29 -0.08
N THR A 116 -15.97 11.82 1.17
CA THR A 116 -15.82 10.42 1.51
C THR A 116 -16.82 10.03 2.58
N ILE A 117 -17.56 8.94 2.34
CA ILE A 117 -18.48 8.32 3.30
C ILE A 117 -17.95 6.92 3.65
N PHE A 118 -17.97 6.59 4.94
CA PHE A 118 -17.65 5.25 5.45
C PHE A 118 -18.94 4.56 5.84
N ALA A 119 -19.14 3.34 5.36
CA ALA A 119 -20.35 2.56 5.63
C ALA A 119 -20.04 1.06 5.60
N GLN A 120 -20.99 0.26 6.11
CA GLN A 120 -21.04 -1.16 5.83
C GLN A 120 -22.05 -1.42 4.70
N ARG A 121 -21.79 -2.40 3.85
CA ARG A 121 -22.67 -2.71 2.72
C ARG A 121 -24.11 -2.96 3.16
N LEU A 122 -24.32 -3.62 4.29
CA LEU A 122 -25.66 -3.89 4.84
C LEU A 122 -26.44 -2.62 5.25
N GLN A 123 -25.75 -1.49 5.42
CA GLN A 123 -26.37 -0.20 5.76
C GLN A 123 -26.86 0.59 4.53
N LEU A 124 -26.52 0.11 3.32
CA LEU A 124 -26.92 0.78 2.09
C LEU A 124 -28.43 0.71 1.87
N THR A 125 -29.00 1.82 1.47
CA THR A 125 -30.42 1.95 1.13
C THR A 125 -30.61 2.07 -0.38
N ASP A 126 -31.85 2.11 -0.87
CA ASP A 126 -32.13 2.33 -2.29
C ASP A 126 -31.78 3.75 -2.74
N HIS A 127 -31.63 4.68 -1.79
CA HIS A 127 -31.20 6.03 -2.06
C HIS A 127 -29.66 6.11 -2.04
N PRO A 128 -29.03 6.64 -3.11
CA PRO A 128 -27.60 6.86 -3.13
C PRO A 128 -27.16 7.82 -2.02
N PRO A 129 -26.04 7.56 -1.35
CA PRO A 129 -25.59 8.39 -0.22
C PRO A 129 -24.95 9.72 -0.65
N MET A 130 -24.66 9.89 -1.95
CA MET A 130 -24.14 11.13 -2.55
C MET A 130 -24.54 11.27 -4.00
N HIS A 131 -24.30 12.46 -4.58
CA HIS A 131 -24.57 12.72 -5.99
C HIS A 131 -23.65 11.91 -6.93
N PHE A 132 -24.22 11.43 -8.03
CA PHE A 132 -23.45 10.78 -9.11
C PHE A 132 -22.51 11.78 -9.82
N PRO A 133 -21.36 11.29 -10.37
CA PRO A 133 -20.82 9.97 -10.19
C PRO A 133 -20.04 9.84 -8.88
N PHE A 134 -19.96 8.61 -8.36
CA PHE A 134 -19.13 8.29 -7.21
C PHE A 134 -18.54 6.87 -7.33
N VAL A 135 -17.55 6.55 -6.52
CA VAL A 135 -16.89 5.25 -6.50
C VAL A 135 -17.20 4.53 -5.19
N ILE A 136 -17.49 3.23 -5.27
CA ILE A 136 -17.56 2.32 -4.11
C ILE A 136 -16.32 1.45 -4.15
N LYS A 137 -15.65 1.31 -3.00
CA LYS A 137 -14.50 0.41 -2.83
C LYS A 137 -14.52 -0.24 -1.46
N GLU A 138 -14.02 -1.48 -1.33
CA GLU A 138 -13.85 -2.11 -0.02
C GLU A 138 -12.77 -1.38 0.78
N SER A 139 -12.96 -1.27 2.10
CA SER A 139 -11.98 -0.63 2.99
C SER A 139 -10.66 -1.37 3.03
N THR A 140 -10.70 -2.69 2.92
CA THR A 140 -9.53 -3.56 2.79
C THR A 140 -9.48 -4.12 1.38
N GLY A 141 -8.40 -3.92 0.66
CA GLY A 141 -8.26 -4.38 -0.73
C GLY A 141 -7.25 -3.53 -1.49
N ARG A 142 -6.63 -4.13 -2.50
CA ARG A 142 -5.58 -3.49 -3.31
C ARG A 142 -5.71 -3.79 -4.80
N GLY A 143 -4.92 -3.09 -5.62
CA GLY A 143 -4.81 -3.35 -7.04
C GLY A 143 -6.05 -2.97 -7.86
N GLY A 144 -6.94 -2.13 -7.32
CA GLY A 144 -8.15 -1.69 -8.01
C GLY A 144 -9.24 -2.77 -8.17
N GLN A 145 -9.07 -3.92 -7.52
CA GLN A 145 -10.12 -4.95 -7.44
C GLN A 145 -11.27 -4.44 -6.57
N LYS A 146 -12.51 -4.81 -6.93
CA LYS A 146 -13.73 -4.41 -6.20
C LYS A 146 -13.86 -2.88 -6.03
N VAL A 147 -13.44 -2.13 -7.06
CA VAL A 147 -13.62 -0.69 -7.18
C VAL A 147 -14.62 -0.46 -8.32
N PHE A 148 -15.76 0.15 -8.01
CA PHE A 148 -16.88 0.31 -8.93
C PHE A 148 -17.24 1.77 -9.07
N LEU A 149 -17.27 2.27 -10.31
CA LEU A 149 -17.80 3.59 -10.65
C LEU A 149 -19.32 3.49 -10.76
N ILE A 150 -20.02 4.34 -10.04
CA ILE A 150 -21.49 4.43 -9.99
C ILE A 150 -21.90 5.73 -10.65
N SER A 151 -22.44 5.65 -11.83
CA SER A 151 -22.79 6.80 -12.67
C SER A 151 -24.27 7.15 -12.64
N ASN A 152 -25.11 6.23 -12.19
CA ASN A 152 -26.56 6.38 -12.19
C ASN A 152 -27.25 5.43 -11.20
N GLN A 153 -28.56 5.53 -11.08
CA GLN A 153 -29.39 4.72 -10.18
C GLN A 153 -29.34 3.22 -10.50
N GLN A 154 -29.18 2.83 -11.76
CA GLN A 154 -29.11 1.44 -12.16
C GLN A 154 -27.79 0.82 -11.70
N ASP A 155 -26.66 1.51 -11.87
CA ASP A 155 -25.35 1.08 -11.35
C ASP A 155 -25.41 0.95 -9.82
N TRP A 156 -26.07 1.90 -9.15
CA TRP A 156 -26.27 1.86 -7.72
C TRP A 156 -26.98 0.57 -7.28
N HIS A 157 -28.11 0.23 -7.88
CA HIS A 157 -28.83 -0.99 -7.56
C HIS A 157 -28.04 -2.27 -7.85
N MET A 158 -27.26 -2.29 -8.91
CA MET A 158 -26.41 -3.44 -9.28
C MET A 158 -25.29 -3.70 -8.25
N HIS A 159 -24.74 -2.65 -7.65
CA HIS A 159 -23.59 -2.76 -6.74
C HIS A 159 -23.95 -2.71 -5.24
N GLN A 160 -25.23 -2.65 -4.91
CA GLN A 160 -25.74 -2.80 -3.54
C GLN A 160 -25.75 -4.28 -3.13
N ASP A 161 -24.66 -4.84 -2.65
CA ASP A 161 -24.73 -6.14 -1.99
C ASP A 161 -25.07 -5.96 -0.50
N LYS A 162 -26.35 -5.91 -0.20
CA LYS A 162 -26.88 -5.74 1.17
C LYS A 162 -26.70 -6.98 2.07
N ARG A 163 -26.11 -8.06 1.57
CA ARG A 163 -25.91 -9.31 2.33
C ARG A 163 -24.53 -9.38 3.00
N SER A 164 -23.65 -8.45 2.66
CA SER A 164 -22.28 -8.42 3.17
C SER A 164 -22.14 -7.37 4.29
N SER A 165 -21.51 -7.74 5.39
CA SER A 165 -21.09 -6.80 6.46
C SER A 165 -19.75 -6.12 6.14
N THR A 166 -19.25 -6.21 4.90
CA THR A 166 -17.99 -5.62 4.49
C THR A 166 -18.00 -4.10 4.62
N ASP A 167 -16.97 -3.57 5.27
CA ASP A 167 -16.74 -2.14 5.34
C ASP A 167 -16.34 -1.58 3.99
N ILE A 168 -16.97 -0.50 3.59
CA ILE A 168 -16.77 0.17 2.31
C ILE A 168 -16.47 1.65 2.49
N VAL A 169 -15.84 2.19 1.46
CA VAL A 169 -15.62 3.62 1.27
C VAL A 169 -16.38 4.04 0.01
N ILE A 170 -17.18 5.09 0.12
CA ILE A 170 -17.91 5.71 -0.98
C ILE A 170 -17.32 7.10 -1.18
N GLN A 171 -16.85 7.40 -2.39
CA GLN A 171 -16.12 8.63 -2.67
C GLN A 171 -16.64 9.33 -3.92
N SER A 172 -16.73 10.66 -3.85
CA SER A 172 -16.99 11.48 -5.04
C SER A 172 -15.99 11.15 -6.15
N ALA A 173 -16.51 10.96 -7.38
CA ALA A 173 -15.69 10.74 -8.55
C ALA A 173 -15.47 12.02 -9.39
N ARG A 174 -15.62 13.20 -8.78
CA ARG A 174 -15.36 14.51 -9.44
C ARG A 174 -13.86 14.81 -9.43
N VAL A 175 -13.13 14.06 -10.22
CA VAL A 175 -11.67 14.11 -10.40
C VAL A 175 -11.33 13.84 -11.86
N GLN A 176 -10.08 14.06 -12.25
CA GLN A 176 -9.59 13.65 -13.57
C GLN A 176 -9.52 12.12 -13.62
N HIS A 177 -10.47 11.48 -14.31
CA HIS A 177 -10.54 10.03 -14.42
C HIS A 177 -9.32 9.49 -15.17
N GLY A 178 -8.88 8.30 -14.78
CA GLY A 178 -7.75 7.62 -15.39
C GLY A 178 -6.40 8.26 -15.11
N LYS A 179 -6.33 9.23 -14.17
CA LYS A 179 -5.09 9.91 -13.81
C LYS A 179 -4.85 9.86 -12.30
N ASP A 180 -3.62 9.57 -11.91
CA ASP A 180 -3.16 9.73 -10.53
C ASP A 180 -1.66 10.03 -10.48
N VAL A 181 -1.22 10.57 -9.36
CA VAL A 181 0.20 10.81 -9.06
C VAL A 181 0.61 9.89 -7.93
N ARG A 182 1.60 9.01 -8.18
CA ARG A 182 2.23 8.18 -7.15
C ARG A 182 3.54 8.81 -6.70
N VAL A 183 3.63 9.12 -5.42
CA VAL A 183 4.86 9.59 -4.78
C VAL A 183 5.53 8.44 -4.04
N PHE A 184 6.79 8.17 -4.36
CA PHE A 184 7.60 7.13 -3.71
C PHE A 184 8.35 7.72 -2.54
N VAL A 185 8.23 7.09 -1.39
CA VAL A 185 8.82 7.53 -0.12
C VAL A 185 9.63 6.41 0.50
N ILE A 186 10.82 6.73 1.00
CA ILE A 186 11.64 5.85 1.85
C ILE A 186 12.02 6.64 3.11
N GLY A 187 11.64 6.11 4.27
CA GLY A 187 11.79 6.79 5.54
C GLY A 187 11.13 8.17 5.52
N GLN A 188 11.91 9.21 5.75
CA GLN A 188 11.45 10.61 5.73
C GLN A 188 11.72 11.34 4.39
N THR A 189 12.09 10.60 3.34
CA THR A 189 12.57 11.18 2.08
C THR A 189 11.63 10.88 0.91
N ILE A 190 11.22 11.93 0.19
CA ILE A 190 10.56 11.80 -1.12
C ILE A 190 11.64 11.36 -2.13
N ILE A 191 11.46 10.21 -2.76
CA ILE A 191 12.40 9.67 -3.74
C ILE A 191 12.09 10.15 -5.15
N GLY A 192 10.81 10.30 -5.47
CA GLY A 192 10.33 10.77 -6.75
C GLY A 192 8.83 10.58 -6.88
N ALA A 193 8.24 11.14 -7.94
CA ALA A 193 6.84 10.98 -8.24
C ALA A 193 6.60 10.66 -9.72
N VAL A 194 5.52 9.94 -9.98
CA VAL A 194 5.13 9.46 -11.30
C VAL A 194 3.66 9.77 -11.54
N LEU A 195 3.35 10.45 -12.64
CA LEU A 195 2.00 10.54 -13.16
C LEU A 195 1.68 9.25 -13.90
N ARG A 196 0.58 8.59 -13.54
CA ARG A 196 0.05 7.41 -14.22
C ARG A 196 -1.23 7.82 -14.95
N GLU A 197 -1.37 7.38 -16.19
CA GLU A 197 -2.53 7.73 -17.03
C GLU A 197 -3.05 6.49 -17.76
N ASN A 198 -4.36 6.30 -17.73
CA ASN A 198 -5.05 5.27 -18.50
C ASN A 198 -6.27 5.91 -19.22
N PRO A 199 -6.24 6.07 -20.54
CA PRO A 199 -7.35 6.68 -21.28
C PRO A 199 -8.57 5.76 -21.43
N HIS A 200 -8.47 4.49 -21.08
CA HIS A 200 -9.50 3.48 -21.31
C HIS A 200 -10.17 3.00 -20.01
N ASP A 201 -9.67 3.39 -18.86
CA ASP A 201 -10.24 3.03 -17.54
C ASP A 201 -10.25 4.27 -16.65
N PHE A 202 -11.28 4.41 -15.81
CA PHE A 202 -11.31 5.49 -14.83
C PHE A 202 -10.20 5.34 -13.74
N ARG A 203 -9.61 4.15 -13.62
CA ARG A 203 -8.46 3.85 -12.74
C ARG A 203 -7.15 4.03 -13.50
N ALA A 204 -6.21 4.73 -12.91
CA ALA A 204 -4.90 5.00 -13.51
C ALA A 204 -3.89 3.84 -13.42
N ASN A 205 -4.33 2.64 -13.01
CA ASN A 205 -3.44 1.52 -12.72
C ASN A 205 -2.58 1.11 -13.93
N PHE A 206 -1.27 1.21 -13.79
CA PHE A 206 -0.29 0.83 -14.82
C PHE A 206 -0.45 -0.63 -15.29
N LYS A 207 -0.79 -1.55 -14.38
CA LYS A 207 -1.07 -2.97 -14.72
C LYS A 207 -2.27 -3.16 -15.66
N LEU A 208 -3.15 -2.17 -15.78
CA LEU A 208 -4.33 -2.18 -16.67
C LEU A 208 -4.06 -1.56 -18.03
N GLY A 209 -2.79 -1.41 -18.43
CA GLY A 209 -2.41 -0.83 -19.73
C GLY A 209 -2.21 0.69 -19.71
N GLY A 210 -2.11 1.29 -18.54
CA GLY A 210 -1.78 2.71 -18.39
C GLY A 210 -0.34 3.03 -18.75
N THR A 211 -0.08 4.31 -18.99
CA THR A 211 1.25 4.89 -19.18
C THR A 211 1.78 5.50 -17.87
N ALA A 212 3.07 5.79 -17.83
CA ALA A 212 3.70 6.45 -16.70
C ALA A 212 4.71 7.49 -17.21
N THR A 213 4.73 8.66 -16.58
CA THR A 213 5.68 9.73 -16.87
C THR A 213 6.22 10.32 -15.57
N TRP A 214 7.44 10.86 -15.59
CA TRP A 214 7.99 11.55 -14.46
C TRP A 214 7.13 12.75 -14.08
N TYR A 215 6.82 12.89 -12.78
CA TYR A 215 6.03 14.01 -12.26
C TYR A 215 6.93 14.90 -11.36
N PRO A 216 7.29 16.11 -11.79
CA PRO A 216 8.05 17.04 -10.98
C PRO A 216 7.15 17.69 -9.94
N LEU A 217 7.18 17.20 -8.69
CA LEU A 217 6.39 17.78 -7.59
C LEU A 217 6.72 19.28 -7.41
N GLN A 218 5.71 20.11 -7.38
CA GLN A 218 5.83 21.51 -7.04
C GLN A 218 6.15 21.68 -5.54
N THR A 219 6.69 22.83 -5.14
CA THR A 219 7.06 23.09 -3.74
C THR A 219 5.86 22.95 -2.78
N THR A 220 4.67 23.34 -3.19
CA THR A 220 3.43 23.21 -2.42
C THR A 220 3.04 21.75 -2.24
N GLU A 221 3.17 20.94 -3.29
CA GLU A 221 2.89 19.50 -3.27
C GLU A 221 3.91 18.74 -2.42
N GLN A 222 5.21 19.11 -2.52
CA GLN A 222 6.24 18.52 -1.65
C GLN A 222 5.94 18.78 -0.17
N LYS A 223 5.49 20.01 0.19
CA LYS A 223 5.09 20.33 1.57
C LYS A 223 3.89 19.50 2.04
N LEU A 224 2.91 19.29 1.15
CA LEU A 224 1.75 18.45 1.43
C LEU A 224 2.17 17.01 1.69
N VAL A 225 2.99 16.43 0.83
CA VAL A 225 3.53 15.07 1.00
C VAL A 225 4.37 14.98 2.27
N GLN A 226 5.23 15.96 2.53
CA GLN A 226 6.06 15.98 3.74
C GLN A 226 5.24 16.03 5.03
N LYS A 227 4.08 16.71 5.03
CA LYS A 227 3.16 16.73 6.17
C LYS A 227 2.64 15.32 6.49
N ILE A 228 2.36 14.50 5.45
CA ILE A 228 1.99 13.09 5.61
C ILE A 228 3.19 12.31 6.16
N ILE A 229 4.36 12.41 5.54
CA ILE A 229 5.58 11.69 5.93
C ILE A 229 5.95 11.95 7.39
N ASN A 230 5.85 13.20 7.83
CA ASN A 230 6.19 13.59 9.22
C ASN A 230 5.21 13.01 10.26
N HIS A 231 4.02 12.61 9.85
CA HIS A 231 3.01 12.04 10.76
C HIS A 231 3.17 10.52 10.93
N PHE A 232 3.74 9.84 9.93
CA PHE A 232 3.87 8.39 9.92
C PHE A 232 5.34 7.94 9.90
N ASN A 233 5.60 6.78 10.49
CA ASN A 233 6.91 6.14 10.44
C ASN A 233 6.96 5.15 9.28
N PHE A 234 7.17 5.67 8.07
CA PHE A 234 7.31 4.83 6.89
C PHE A 234 8.72 4.26 6.75
N ASP A 235 8.80 3.02 6.26
CA ASP A 235 10.04 2.47 5.74
C ASP A 235 10.08 2.60 4.22
N MET A 236 9.09 2.05 3.51
CA MET A 236 8.88 2.30 2.08
C MET A 236 7.40 2.26 1.75
N VAL A 237 6.88 3.32 1.14
CA VAL A 237 5.48 3.41 0.70
C VAL A 237 5.36 4.13 -0.63
N GLY A 238 4.23 3.90 -1.31
CA GLY A 238 3.71 4.76 -2.35
C GLY A 238 2.52 5.56 -1.81
N ILE A 239 2.53 6.89 -1.97
CA ILE A 239 1.39 7.73 -1.65
C ILE A 239 0.74 8.13 -2.95
N ASP A 240 -0.53 7.76 -3.12
CA ASP A 240 -1.28 8.01 -4.34
C ASP A 240 -2.22 9.21 -4.16
N PHE A 241 -2.21 10.10 -5.14
CA PHE A 241 -3.07 11.27 -5.21
C PHE A 241 -3.88 11.25 -6.50
N MET A 242 -5.17 11.52 -6.40
CA MET A 242 -6.00 11.90 -7.54
C MET A 242 -5.75 13.38 -7.89
N LEU A 243 -6.18 13.80 -9.08
CA LEU A 243 -6.11 15.19 -9.52
C LEU A 243 -7.53 15.76 -9.60
N ASP A 244 -7.76 16.93 -8.99
CA ASP A 244 -8.99 17.68 -9.21
C ASP A 244 -9.05 18.26 -10.65
N GLU A 245 -10.12 18.96 -10.99
CA GLU A 245 -10.30 19.59 -12.30
C GLU A 245 -9.22 20.64 -12.63
N ASN A 246 -8.62 21.24 -11.60
CA ASN A 246 -7.57 22.25 -11.73
C ASN A 246 -6.15 21.64 -11.69
N GLY A 247 -6.03 20.31 -11.49
CA GLY A 247 -4.75 19.61 -11.37
C GLY A 247 -4.15 19.62 -9.97
N ASN A 248 -4.89 20.01 -8.93
CA ASN A 248 -4.40 19.92 -7.54
C ASN A 248 -4.45 18.50 -7.03
N LEU A 249 -3.49 18.14 -6.16
CA LEU A 249 -3.42 16.83 -5.55
C LEU A 249 -4.50 16.63 -4.48
N LEU A 250 -5.27 15.56 -4.62
CA LEU A 250 -6.24 15.07 -3.64
C LEU A 250 -5.80 13.68 -3.15
N PHE A 251 -5.62 13.51 -1.85
CA PHE A 251 -5.18 12.23 -1.28
C PHE A 251 -6.13 11.09 -1.67
N ASN A 252 -5.54 9.95 -2.06
CA ASN A 252 -6.28 8.74 -2.43
C ASN A 252 -5.95 7.54 -1.55
N GLU A 253 -4.69 7.09 -1.50
CA GLU A 253 -4.30 5.94 -0.68
C GLU A 253 -2.79 5.94 -0.36
N ILE A 254 -2.40 5.13 0.63
CA ILE A 254 -1.00 4.80 0.90
C ILE A 254 -0.83 3.29 0.67
N GLU A 255 0.09 2.93 -0.20
CA GLU A 255 0.42 1.54 -0.51
C GLU A 255 1.73 1.15 0.19
N ASP A 256 1.67 0.31 1.23
CA ASP A 256 2.86 -0.12 1.98
C ASP A 256 3.66 -1.21 1.26
N VAL A 257 3.01 -2.03 0.44
CA VAL A 257 3.66 -3.04 -0.41
C VAL A 257 3.85 -2.49 -1.83
N VAL A 258 4.45 -1.30 -1.92
CA VAL A 258 4.62 -0.62 -3.20
C VAL A 258 5.68 -1.29 -4.08
N GLY A 259 5.42 -1.41 -5.38
CA GLY A 259 6.37 -1.87 -6.38
C GLY A 259 7.14 -0.72 -7.04
N SER A 260 8.36 -0.96 -7.52
CA SER A 260 9.22 0.05 -8.13
C SER A 260 9.02 0.26 -9.65
N ARG A 261 8.19 -0.56 -10.31
CA ARG A 261 8.13 -0.66 -11.79
C ARG A 261 7.94 0.68 -12.49
N THR A 262 6.98 1.49 -12.06
CA THR A 262 6.68 2.77 -12.71
C THR A 262 7.81 3.76 -12.54
N LEU A 263 8.44 3.83 -11.37
CA LEU A 263 9.58 4.71 -11.14
C LEU A 263 10.80 4.28 -11.96
N SER A 264 11.10 2.97 -11.99
CA SER A 264 12.21 2.43 -12.80
C SER A 264 11.98 2.58 -14.30
N TYR A 265 10.71 2.67 -14.75
CA TYR A 265 10.38 2.89 -16.16
C TYR A 265 10.67 4.32 -16.61
N VAL A 266 10.48 5.30 -15.72
CA VAL A 266 10.58 6.74 -16.06
C VAL A 266 11.85 7.42 -15.54
N SER A 267 12.70 6.70 -14.82
CA SER A 267 13.93 7.27 -14.22
C SER A 267 15.02 6.21 -14.01
N GLU A 268 16.26 6.68 -13.84
CA GLU A 268 17.42 5.86 -13.47
C GLU A 268 17.48 5.59 -11.95
N ILE A 269 16.46 5.96 -11.19
CA ILE A 269 16.46 5.79 -9.72
C ILE A 269 16.29 4.32 -9.36
N ASN A 270 17.30 3.74 -8.71
CA ASN A 270 17.22 2.41 -8.12
C ASN A 270 16.53 2.49 -6.74
N LEU A 271 15.18 2.40 -6.75
CA LEU A 271 14.38 2.45 -5.52
C LEU A 271 14.73 1.32 -4.55
N LEU A 272 14.97 0.11 -5.09
CA LEU A 272 15.28 -1.06 -4.29
C LEU A 272 16.62 -0.92 -3.56
N GLN A 273 17.65 -0.42 -4.23
CA GLN A 273 18.95 -0.14 -3.61
C GLN A 273 18.80 0.84 -2.43
N LYS A 274 18.05 1.93 -2.65
CA LYS A 274 17.77 2.91 -1.58
C LYS A 274 17.01 2.30 -0.41
N TYR A 275 16.07 1.41 -0.69
CA TYR A 275 15.31 0.74 0.35
C TYR A 275 16.16 -0.25 1.16
N VAL A 276 17.00 -1.05 0.51
CA VAL A 276 17.94 -1.94 1.18
C VAL A 276 18.93 -1.15 2.04
N THR A 277 19.41 0.01 1.54
CA THR A 277 20.24 0.93 2.33
C THR A 277 19.49 1.44 3.57
N HIS A 278 18.22 1.83 3.44
CA HIS A 278 17.37 2.23 4.56
C HIS A 278 17.21 1.10 5.58
N ILE A 279 16.95 -0.12 5.13
CA ILE A 279 16.87 -1.31 6.01
C ILE A 279 18.17 -1.46 6.79
N LYS A 280 19.32 -1.44 6.11
CA LYS A 280 20.64 -1.60 6.72
C LYS A 280 20.92 -0.56 7.81
N MET A 281 20.45 0.67 7.63
CA MET A 281 20.64 1.76 8.60
C MET A 281 19.71 1.65 9.82
N ASN A 282 18.60 0.90 9.73
CA ASN A 282 17.55 0.85 10.73
C ASN A 282 17.39 -0.52 11.44
N ILE A 283 18.39 -1.38 11.34
CA ILE A 283 18.47 -2.67 12.04
C ILE A 283 19.60 -2.71 13.07
#